data_9a3a3795becde4afc3b29a4176d7a51f
#
_entry.id   9a3a3795becde4afc3b29a4176d7a51f
#
_cell.length_a   1.000
_cell.length_b   1.000
_cell.length_c   1.000
_cell.angle_alpha   90.00
_cell.angle_beta   90.00
_cell.angle_gamma   90.00
#
_symmetry.space_group_name_H-M   'P 1'
#
loop_
_entity.id
_entity.type
_entity.pdbx_description
1 polymer ?
#
loop_
_entity_poly.entity_id
_entity_poly.type
_entity_poly.pdbx_seq_one_letter_code
_entity_poly.pdbx_strand_id
1 'polypeptide(L)'
;TATQNHRRQVPSRTDQQTADICVIGAGYTGLSSALHLAQKGYKVIILEAETVAFGASGRNGGHVGIGQRADQAELEVEYGHQTANLLWDMGLEAVDTVKNLISTHNIDCDLKYGNMHLAHKRRLCAGMKEEIDFLADRYNFHDLEYIPEERLHEAVGSDGFYGAVWDKASCHLHPLNYALGLADAAIKAGVTIYEHSRVTSYGGSPLVISTATGQVTASEIILACNGYIEKLEPKINGYIMPINNFVLATEPLTDDMARSIIPKDTSMSDSRFVINYWKLSGDNRLVFGGGENYRRKFPRDIKGFVGKYMRQIYPQLADTKIDYGWGGTLAITMNRQPHFGRVQDNIWYLQGYSGHGVPTATFAGKLIAEAICGKLERFDVMSNLSTRRFPGGTLLRWPGMVSAMLYYSLRDRF
;
A
#
# COMPACT_ATOMS: atom_id res chain seq x y z
N THR A 1 -14.77 -12.40 4.66
CA THR A 1 -13.65 -13.35 4.61
C THR A 1 -13.53 -14.12 5.92
N ALA A 2 -12.81 -15.28 5.93
CA ALA A 2 -12.73 -16.18 7.08
C ALA A 2 -12.17 -15.52 8.35
N THR A 3 -11.23 -14.58 8.20
CA THR A 3 -10.51 -13.93 9.32
C THR A 3 -10.82 -12.44 9.46
N GLN A 4 -11.92 -11.99 8.84
CA GLN A 4 -12.35 -10.60 8.94
C GLN A 4 -13.01 -10.32 10.29
N ASN A 5 -12.57 -9.25 10.97
CA ASN A 5 -13.22 -8.73 12.16
C ASN A 5 -14.59 -8.15 11.88
N HIS A 6 -15.36 -7.93 12.95
CA HIS A 6 -16.66 -7.29 12.83
C HIS A 6 -16.55 -5.95 12.11
N ARG A 7 -17.45 -5.74 11.15
CA ARG A 7 -17.57 -4.50 10.41
C ARG A 7 -18.70 -3.67 10.99
N ARG A 8 -18.38 -2.47 11.45
CA ARG A 8 -19.40 -1.52 11.90
C ARG A 8 -20.28 -1.10 10.73
N GLN A 9 -21.58 -1.07 10.94
CA GLN A 9 -22.50 -0.47 9.99
C GLN A 9 -22.38 1.06 10.04
N VAL A 10 -22.24 1.68 8.87
CA VAL A 10 -22.20 3.13 8.71
C VAL A 10 -23.30 3.58 7.74
N PRO A 11 -23.77 4.83 7.83
CA PRO A 11 -24.81 5.33 6.94
C PRO A 11 -24.37 5.32 5.48
N SER A 12 -25.37 5.13 4.59
CA SER A 12 -25.19 5.17 3.13
C SER A 12 -25.84 6.37 2.46
N ARG A 13 -26.47 7.25 3.25
CA ARG A 13 -27.17 8.43 2.74
C ARG A 13 -26.53 9.70 3.28
N THR A 14 -26.14 10.59 2.40
CA THR A 14 -25.39 11.80 2.74
C THR A 14 -26.31 12.95 3.19
N ASP A 15 -27.50 13.11 2.57
CA ASP A 15 -28.38 14.29 2.72
C ASP A 15 -27.59 15.63 2.59
N GLN A 16 -28.04 16.70 3.26
CA GLN A 16 -27.32 17.98 3.35
C GLN A 16 -26.47 17.99 4.61
N GLN A 17 -25.15 18.03 4.46
CA GLN A 17 -24.19 18.01 5.56
C GLN A 17 -23.20 19.17 5.47
N THR A 18 -22.60 19.53 6.60
CA THR A 18 -21.50 20.48 6.67
C THR A 18 -20.34 19.88 7.44
N ALA A 19 -19.12 20.15 7.02
CA ALA A 19 -17.90 19.75 7.69
C ALA A 19 -16.83 20.85 7.54
N ASP A 20 -15.78 20.80 8.35
CA ASP A 20 -14.58 21.59 8.08
C ASP A 20 -13.82 20.97 6.91
N ILE A 21 -13.73 19.62 6.91
CA ILE A 21 -12.97 18.86 5.93
C ILE A 21 -13.82 17.69 5.40
N CYS A 22 -13.88 17.56 4.07
CA CYS A 22 -14.46 16.42 3.40
C CYS A 22 -13.35 15.56 2.78
N VAL A 23 -13.26 14.29 3.18
CA VAL A 23 -12.32 13.32 2.65
C VAL A 23 -13.03 12.42 1.65
N ILE A 24 -12.49 12.25 0.45
CA ILE A 24 -13.06 11.40 -0.61
C ILE A 24 -12.24 10.11 -0.70
N GLY A 25 -12.82 9.02 -0.21
CA GLY A 25 -12.25 7.68 -0.13
C GLY A 25 -11.91 7.23 1.29
N ALA A 26 -12.37 6.03 1.67
CA ALA A 26 -12.17 5.41 2.98
C ALA A 26 -11.10 4.28 2.92
N GLY A 27 -9.98 4.51 2.21
CA GLY A 27 -8.77 3.71 2.29
C GLY A 27 -7.84 4.18 3.41
N TYR A 28 -6.62 3.64 3.51
CA TYR A 28 -5.66 4.02 4.56
C TYR A 28 -5.42 5.53 4.62
N THR A 29 -5.19 6.18 3.48
CA THR A 29 -4.98 7.63 3.43
C THR A 29 -6.16 8.39 4.01
N GLY A 30 -7.37 8.10 3.54
CA GLY A 30 -8.55 8.84 3.99
C GLY A 30 -8.88 8.60 5.45
N LEU A 31 -8.79 7.35 5.92
CA LEU A 31 -9.05 6.98 7.31
C LEU A 31 -8.02 7.62 8.26
N SER A 32 -6.73 7.55 7.90
CA SER A 32 -5.66 8.15 8.68
C SER A 32 -5.76 9.68 8.70
N SER A 33 -6.01 10.32 7.55
CA SER A 33 -6.23 11.77 7.48
C SER A 33 -7.37 12.22 8.41
N ALA A 34 -8.51 11.55 8.28
CA ALA A 34 -9.69 11.89 9.04
C ALA A 34 -9.50 11.70 10.55
N LEU A 35 -8.85 10.60 10.96
CA LEU A 35 -8.53 10.32 12.36
C LEU A 35 -7.64 11.42 12.95
N HIS A 36 -6.51 11.73 12.30
CA HIS A 36 -5.57 12.73 12.80
C HIS A 36 -6.18 14.15 12.84
N LEU A 37 -7.02 14.50 11.85
CA LEU A 37 -7.71 15.79 11.82
C LEU A 37 -8.81 15.89 12.89
N ALA A 38 -9.60 14.83 13.09
CA ALA A 38 -10.61 14.78 14.15
C ALA A 38 -9.98 14.90 15.55
N GLN A 39 -8.81 14.27 15.77
CA GLN A 39 -8.02 14.41 17.00
C GLN A 39 -7.51 15.85 17.23
N LYS A 40 -7.46 16.68 16.17
CA LYS A 40 -7.15 18.12 16.24
C LYS A 40 -8.39 19.01 16.38
N GLY A 41 -9.59 18.42 16.49
CA GLY A 41 -10.84 19.13 16.70
C GLY A 41 -11.60 19.50 15.42
N TYR A 42 -11.13 19.10 14.24
CA TYR A 42 -11.87 19.33 13.00
C TYR A 42 -13.09 18.42 12.88
N LYS A 43 -14.19 18.95 12.37
CA LYS A 43 -15.35 18.17 11.95
C LYS A 43 -15.08 17.55 10.58
N VAL A 44 -14.88 16.24 10.53
CA VAL A 44 -14.49 15.53 9.32
C VAL A 44 -15.60 14.58 8.85
N ILE A 45 -15.88 14.62 7.54
CA ILE A 45 -16.76 13.67 6.86
C ILE A 45 -15.95 12.92 5.81
N ILE A 46 -16.11 11.59 5.77
CA ILE A 46 -15.58 10.72 4.70
C ILE A 46 -16.73 10.29 3.80
N LEU A 47 -16.54 10.45 2.47
CA LEU A 47 -17.42 9.91 1.44
C LEU A 47 -16.72 8.76 0.72
N GLU A 48 -17.24 7.54 0.88
CA GLU A 48 -16.73 6.32 0.25
C GLU A 48 -17.72 5.82 -0.83
N ALA A 49 -17.20 5.55 -2.01
CA ALA A 49 -18.02 5.12 -3.14
C ALA A 49 -18.65 3.74 -2.97
N GLU A 50 -17.95 2.86 -2.30
CA GLU A 50 -18.34 1.47 -2.06
C GLU A 50 -18.47 1.23 -0.55
N THR A 51 -17.56 0.47 0.02
CA THR A 51 -17.48 0.19 1.47
C THR A 51 -16.08 0.52 1.97
N VAL A 52 -15.94 0.82 3.26
CA VAL A 52 -14.64 1.07 3.90
C VAL A 52 -13.61 0.03 3.46
N ALA A 53 -12.45 0.48 3.02
CA ALA A 53 -11.34 -0.34 2.55
C ALA A 53 -11.65 -1.23 1.32
N PHE A 54 -12.68 -0.93 0.54
CA PHE A 54 -13.03 -1.70 -0.66
C PHE A 54 -11.89 -1.79 -1.66
N GLY A 55 -11.12 -0.71 -1.82
CA GLY A 55 -10.01 -0.62 -2.77
C GLY A 55 -8.76 -1.40 -2.35
N ALA A 56 -7.60 -0.92 -2.76
CA ALA A 56 -6.30 -1.56 -2.50
C ALA A 56 -6.02 -1.77 -1.00
N SER A 57 -6.55 -0.92 -0.12
CA SER A 57 -6.31 -0.97 1.32
C SER A 57 -6.82 -2.26 1.98
N GLY A 58 -7.94 -2.81 1.54
CA GLY A 58 -8.46 -4.07 2.09
C GLY A 58 -8.05 -5.32 1.30
N ARG A 59 -7.25 -5.18 0.23
CA ARG A 59 -6.99 -6.26 -0.75
C ARG A 59 -5.52 -6.56 -0.98
N ASN A 60 -4.61 -5.88 -0.28
CA ASN A 60 -3.16 -6.07 -0.39
C ASN A 60 -2.66 -7.25 0.46
N GLY A 61 -1.36 -7.52 0.42
CA GLY A 61 -0.71 -8.60 1.16
C GLY A 61 -0.42 -8.28 2.63
N GLY A 62 -0.61 -7.03 3.07
CA GLY A 62 -0.38 -6.63 4.45
C GLY A 62 1.08 -6.35 4.82
N HIS A 63 1.98 -6.22 3.86
CA HIS A 63 3.39 -5.87 4.10
C HIS A 63 3.52 -4.41 4.52
N VAL A 64 4.30 -4.15 5.56
CA VAL A 64 4.62 -2.84 6.12
C VAL A 64 6.14 -2.70 6.13
N GLY A 65 6.70 -2.30 4.99
CA GLY A 65 8.15 -2.19 4.77
C GLY A 65 8.69 -0.81 5.14
N ILE A 66 9.97 -0.77 5.49
CA ILE A 66 10.72 0.47 5.75
C ILE A 66 11.03 1.24 4.47
N GLY A 67 11.51 2.48 4.62
CA GLY A 67 11.99 3.33 3.54
C GLY A 67 10.92 3.78 2.56
N GLN A 68 11.37 4.20 1.38
CA GLN A 68 10.52 4.56 0.25
C GLN A 68 10.41 3.40 -0.74
N ARG A 69 9.61 3.57 -1.82
CA ARG A 69 9.50 2.53 -2.85
C ARG A 69 10.75 2.44 -3.76
N ALA A 70 11.50 3.51 -3.91
CA ALA A 70 12.78 3.52 -4.60
C ALA A 70 13.92 3.26 -3.61
N ASP A 71 15.03 2.72 -4.12
CA ASP A 71 16.21 2.42 -3.32
C ASP A 71 16.82 3.70 -2.75
N GLN A 72 17.31 3.65 -1.52
CA GLN A 72 17.79 4.82 -0.80
C GLN A 72 19.00 5.47 -1.48
N ALA A 73 19.87 4.66 -2.09
CA ALA A 73 21.01 5.17 -2.87
C ALA A 73 20.56 5.93 -4.13
N GLU A 74 19.49 5.46 -4.81
CA GLU A 74 18.90 6.16 -5.95
C GLU A 74 18.30 7.51 -5.54
N LEU A 75 17.62 7.55 -4.39
CA LEU A 75 17.07 8.79 -3.83
C LEU A 75 18.15 9.79 -3.47
N GLU A 76 19.30 9.34 -2.94
CA GLU A 76 20.43 10.20 -2.63
C GLU A 76 21.05 10.80 -3.90
N VAL A 77 21.14 10.03 -4.98
CA VAL A 77 21.63 10.52 -6.29
C VAL A 77 20.64 11.53 -6.91
N GLU A 78 19.33 11.28 -6.81
CA GLU A 78 18.29 12.10 -7.46
C GLU A 78 18.04 13.42 -6.70
N TYR A 79 17.98 13.37 -5.34
CA TYR A 79 17.54 14.50 -4.51
C TYR A 79 18.63 15.08 -3.60
N GLY A 80 19.83 14.47 -3.59
CA GLY A 80 20.92 14.82 -2.67
C GLY A 80 20.73 14.22 -1.27
N HIS A 81 21.84 14.09 -0.55
CA HIS A 81 21.88 13.40 0.76
C HIS A 81 20.90 13.99 1.78
N GLN A 82 20.80 15.32 1.89
CA GLN A 82 19.92 15.95 2.88
C GLN A 82 18.44 15.59 2.69
N THR A 83 17.95 15.67 1.45
CA THR A 83 16.57 15.29 1.12
C THR A 83 16.35 13.80 1.25
N ALA A 84 17.32 12.99 0.79
CA ALA A 84 17.24 11.54 0.92
C ALA A 84 17.21 11.08 2.39
N ASN A 85 17.95 11.75 3.28
CA ASN A 85 17.89 11.47 4.72
C ASN A 85 16.50 11.79 5.32
N LEU A 86 15.91 12.93 4.95
CA LEU A 86 14.54 13.24 5.35
C LEU A 86 13.53 12.19 4.83
N LEU A 87 13.70 11.73 3.60
CA LEU A 87 12.84 10.68 3.03
C LEU A 87 13.02 9.33 3.73
N TRP A 88 14.25 9.01 4.15
CA TRP A 88 14.54 7.83 4.96
C TRP A 88 13.86 7.88 6.31
N ASP A 89 14.04 8.99 7.05
CA ASP A 89 13.42 9.18 8.35
C ASP A 89 11.88 9.11 8.26
N MET A 90 11.28 9.72 7.23
CA MET A 90 9.84 9.61 6.98
C MET A 90 9.42 8.18 6.63
N GLY A 91 10.27 7.41 5.94
CA GLY A 91 10.02 6.00 5.63
C GLY A 91 9.98 5.12 6.89
N LEU A 92 10.90 5.34 7.83
CA LEU A 92 10.90 4.67 9.14
C LEU A 92 9.69 5.11 9.97
N GLU A 93 9.42 6.42 10.05
CA GLU A 93 8.25 6.95 10.75
C GLU A 93 6.93 6.42 10.18
N ALA A 94 6.86 6.12 8.89
CA ALA A 94 5.66 5.55 8.27
C ALA A 94 5.34 4.17 8.86
N VAL A 95 6.35 3.32 9.07
CA VAL A 95 6.21 2.02 9.74
C VAL A 95 5.79 2.21 11.19
N ASP A 96 6.45 3.12 11.91
CA ASP A 96 6.13 3.42 13.31
C ASP A 96 4.72 4.02 13.47
N THR A 97 4.27 4.83 12.51
CA THR A 97 2.89 5.35 12.49
C THR A 97 1.87 4.22 12.44
N VAL A 98 2.10 3.18 11.61
CA VAL A 98 1.22 2.00 11.57
C VAL A 98 1.22 1.27 12.91
N LYS A 99 2.42 0.97 13.46
CA LYS A 99 2.56 0.28 14.75
C LYS A 99 1.90 1.05 15.89
N ASN A 100 2.10 2.37 15.93
CA ASN A 100 1.54 3.26 16.94
C ASN A 100 0.02 3.35 16.87
N LEU A 101 -0.56 3.43 15.67
CA LEU A 101 -2.02 3.42 15.50
C LEU A 101 -2.63 2.10 15.94
N ILE A 102 -1.97 0.97 15.63
CA ILE A 102 -2.40 -0.36 16.08
C ILE A 102 -2.41 -0.43 17.62
N SER A 103 -1.32 -0.02 18.27
CA SER A 103 -1.21 -0.10 19.73
C SER A 103 -2.13 0.90 20.44
N THR A 104 -2.19 2.16 19.98
CA THR A 104 -3.00 3.23 20.60
C THR A 104 -4.51 2.93 20.53
N HIS A 105 -4.95 2.37 19.42
CA HIS A 105 -6.38 2.09 19.20
C HIS A 105 -6.76 0.62 19.42
N ASN A 106 -5.82 -0.22 19.88
CA ASN A 106 -6.01 -1.66 20.11
C ASN A 106 -6.60 -2.36 18.88
N ILE A 107 -5.99 -2.12 17.70
CA ILE A 107 -6.48 -2.69 16.44
C ILE A 107 -6.04 -4.15 16.36
N ASP A 108 -7.00 -5.07 16.39
CA ASP A 108 -6.77 -6.50 16.17
C ASP A 108 -6.60 -6.78 14.67
N CYS A 109 -5.35 -6.86 14.21
CA CYS A 109 -5.01 -7.05 12.80
C CYS A 109 -3.86 -8.03 12.55
N ASP A 110 -3.64 -8.99 13.46
CA ASP A 110 -2.61 -10.04 13.31
C ASP A 110 -1.25 -9.43 12.96
N LEU A 111 -0.78 -8.47 13.77
CA LEU A 111 0.51 -7.81 13.57
C LEU A 111 1.64 -8.78 13.91
N LYS A 112 2.54 -9.01 12.95
CA LYS A 112 3.76 -9.81 13.09
C LYS A 112 4.96 -9.06 12.53
N TYR A 113 6.17 -9.39 13.02
CA TYR A 113 7.38 -8.63 12.71
C TYR A 113 8.27 -9.33 11.70
N GLY A 114 9.03 -8.54 10.96
CA GLY A 114 10.02 -8.95 9.99
C GLY A 114 9.50 -9.12 8.56
N ASN A 115 10.40 -8.82 7.62
CA ASN A 115 10.24 -9.10 6.20
C ASN A 115 11.49 -9.81 5.68
N MET A 116 11.32 -10.80 4.80
CA MET A 116 12.40 -11.43 4.05
C MET A 116 12.34 -10.99 2.60
N HIS A 117 13.40 -10.39 2.09
CA HIS A 117 13.56 -10.14 0.66
C HIS A 117 14.54 -11.15 0.05
N LEU A 118 14.06 -11.95 -0.91
CA LEU A 118 14.71 -13.17 -1.38
C LEU A 118 15.31 -12.97 -2.79
N ALA A 119 16.60 -13.29 -2.96
CA ALA A 119 17.27 -13.24 -4.25
C ALA A 119 16.90 -14.45 -5.14
N HIS A 120 16.15 -14.22 -6.22
CA HIS A 120 15.80 -15.29 -7.17
C HIS A 120 16.93 -15.61 -8.17
N LYS A 121 18.03 -14.88 -8.14
CA LYS A 121 19.26 -15.11 -8.93
C LYS A 121 20.49 -14.82 -8.08
N ARG A 122 21.49 -15.69 -8.16
CA ARG A 122 22.77 -15.58 -7.42
C ARG A 122 23.47 -14.22 -7.61
N ARG A 123 23.41 -13.67 -8.82
CA ARG A 123 24.02 -12.36 -9.15
C ARG A 123 23.45 -11.17 -8.36
N LEU A 124 22.28 -11.31 -7.74
CA LEU A 124 21.64 -10.25 -6.95
C LEU A 124 22.14 -10.19 -5.51
N CYS A 125 22.78 -11.27 -5.02
CA CYS A 125 23.22 -11.36 -3.63
C CYS A 125 24.29 -10.34 -3.25
N ALA A 126 25.18 -9.96 -4.20
CA ALA A 126 26.20 -8.95 -3.95
C ALA A 126 25.55 -7.57 -3.69
N GLY A 127 24.61 -7.15 -4.54
CA GLY A 127 23.91 -5.88 -4.36
C GLY A 127 23.10 -5.80 -3.06
N MET A 128 22.54 -6.93 -2.61
CA MET A 128 21.87 -6.98 -1.30
C MET A 128 22.81 -6.72 -0.13
N LYS A 129 24.04 -7.22 -0.19
CA LYS A 129 25.04 -6.94 0.85
C LYS A 129 25.50 -5.47 0.79
N GLU A 130 25.78 -4.97 -0.41
CA GLU A 130 26.15 -3.57 -0.63
C GLU A 130 25.07 -2.61 -0.10
N GLU A 131 23.80 -2.93 -0.27
CA GLU A 131 22.67 -2.15 0.27
C GLU A 131 22.66 -2.15 1.81
N ILE A 132 22.89 -3.31 2.45
CA ILE A 132 22.99 -3.40 3.92
C ILE A 132 24.14 -2.53 4.43
N ASP A 133 25.33 -2.67 3.85
CA ASP A 133 26.52 -1.91 4.23
C ASP A 133 26.30 -0.40 4.01
N PHE A 134 25.71 -0.02 2.87
CA PHE A 134 25.34 1.36 2.57
C PHE A 134 24.40 1.97 3.61
N LEU A 135 23.34 1.25 4.00
CA LEU A 135 22.37 1.73 4.99
C LEU A 135 22.98 1.79 6.39
N ALA A 136 23.83 0.83 6.76
CA ALA A 136 24.55 0.84 8.03
C ALA A 136 25.51 2.03 8.12
N ASP A 137 26.37 2.23 7.11
CA ASP A 137 27.40 3.25 7.12
C ASP A 137 26.86 4.67 6.93
N ARG A 138 25.86 4.82 6.06
CA ARG A 138 25.39 6.13 5.61
C ARG A 138 24.18 6.65 6.40
N TYR A 139 23.31 5.73 6.87
CA TYR A 139 22.04 6.04 7.54
C TYR A 139 21.98 5.49 8.97
N ASN A 140 23.08 4.91 9.48
CA ASN A 140 23.17 4.31 10.81
C ASN A 140 22.04 3.30 11.07
N PHE A 141 21.69 2.50 10.04
CA PHE A 141 20.60 1.55 10.12
C PHE A 141 21.13 0.11 10.14
N HIS A 142 20.89 -0.61 11.25
CA HIS A 142 21.53 -1.90 11.54
C HIS A 142 20.50 -3.05 11.69
N ASP A 143 19.22 -2.83 11.38
CA ASP A 143 18.16 -3.83 11.53
C ASP A 143 18.01 -4.75 10.31
N LEU A 144 18.98 -4.76 9.39
CA LEU A 144 19.07 -5.68 8.27
C LEU A 144 20.12 -6.77 8.52
N GLU A 145 19.78 -8.00 8.17
CA GLU A 145 20.69 -9.15 8.24
C GLU A 145 20.72 -9.90 6.91
N TYR A 146 21.91 -10.09 6.33
CA TYR A 146 22.04 -10.95 5.16
C TYR A 146 22.05 -12.43 5.57
N ILE A 147 21.18 -13.22 4.95
CA ILE A 147 21.13 -14.67 5.09
C ILE A 147 21.71 -15.31 3.84
N PRO A 148 22.89 -15.96 3.92
CA PRO A 148 23.52 -16.61 2.77
C PRO A 148 22.79 -17.90 2.41
N GLU A 149 23.09 -18.44 1.22
CA GLU A 149 22.41 -19.59 0.63
C GLU A 149 22.41 -20.81 1.57
N GLU A 150 23.51 -21.05 2.29
CA GLU A 150 23.67 -22.20 3.20
C GLU A 150 22.71 -22.15 4.40
N ARG A 151 22.25 -20.94 4.76
CA ARG A 151 21.32 -20.68 5.87
C ARG A 151 19.90 -20.38 5.43
N LEU A 152 19.59 -20.42 4.13
CA LEU A 152 18.25 -20.07 3.62
C LEU A 152 17.13 -20.96 4.20
N HIS A 153 17.43 -22.20 4.57
CA HIS A 153 16.48 -23.10 5.23
C HIS A 153 15.94 -22.56 6.56
N GLU A 154 16.68 -21.63 7.21
CA GLU A 154 16.23 -20.93 8.43
C GLU A 154 15.18 -19.83 8.13
N ALA A 155 15.04 -19.43 6.87
CA ALA A 155 14.21 -18.31 6.43
C ALA A 155 13.04 -18.75 5.56
N VAL A 156 13.27 -19.68 4.62
CA VAL A 156 12.28 -20.09 3.62
C VAL A 156 12.41 -21.56 3.25
N GLY A 157 11.30 -22.27 3.21
CA GLY A 157 11.24 -23.68 2.81
C GLY A 157 11.10 -23.84 1.27
N SER A 158 12.04 -23.26 0.52
CA SER A 158 12.06 -23.30 -0.95
C SER A 158 13.50 -23.24 -1.45
N ASP A 159 13.82 -24.09 -2.43
CA ASP A 159 15.14 -24.16 -3.07
C ASP A 159 15.30 -23.14 -4.22
N GLY A 160 14.32 -22.29 -4.45
CA GLY A 160 14.28 -21.35 -5.58
C GLY A 160 15.03 -20.03 -5.37
N PHE A 161 15.88 -19.91 -4.32
CA PHE A 161 16.54 -18.68 -3.91
C PHE A 161 18.02 -18.89 -3.57
N TYR A 162 18.80 -17.80 -3.59
CA TYR A 162 20.26 -17.84 -3.44
C TYR A 162 20.79 -16.96 -2.29
N GLY A 163 19.93 -16.26 -1.60
CA GLY A 163 20.22 -15.40 -0.48
C GLY A 163 18.99 -14.62 -0.08
N ALA A 164 19.02 -14.02 1.11
CA ALA A 164 17.94 -13.18 1.59
C ALA A 164 18.47 -12.01 2.41
N VAL A 165 17.68 -10.94 2.49
CA VAL A 165 17.80 -9.87 3.49
C VAL A 165 16.65 -10.03 4.46
N TRP A 166 16.96 -10.20 5.73
CA TRP A 166 15.99 -10.15 6.82
C TRP A 166 15.92 -8.73 7.37
N ASP A 167 14.84 -8.04 7.09
CA ASP A 167 14.51 -6.74 7.65
C ASP A 167 13.68 -6.94 8.93
N LYS A 168 14.31 -6.64 10.07
CA LYS A 168 13.75 -6.80 11.41
C LYS A 168 12.85 -5.62 11.82
N ALA A 169 13.01 -4.46 11.20
CA ALA A 169 12.22 -3.25 11.48
C ALA A 169 10.86 -3.27 10.83
N SER A 170 10.72 -3.94 9.68
CA SER A 170 9.46 -4.14 8.98
C SER A 170 8.50 -5.05 9.74
N CYS A 171 7.23 -5.02 9.34
CA CYS A 171 6.20 -5.91 9.89
C CYS A 171 5.17 -6.27 8.82
N HIS A 172 4.21 -7.11 9.19
CA HIS A 172 3.06 -7.42 8.34
C HIS A 172 1.80 -7.61 9.19
N LEU A 173 0.65 -7.49 8.54
CA LEU A 173 -0.64 -7.44 9.23
C LEU A 173 -1.76 -7.98 8.35
N HIS A 174 -2.96 -8.14 8.93
CA HIS A 174 -4.18 -8.38 8.18
C HIS A 174 -4.73 -7.05 7.65
N PRO A 175 -4.60 -6.74 6.33
CA PRO A 175 -4.81 -5.39 5.80
C PRO A 175 -6.25 -4.88 5.98
N LEU A 176 -7.25 -5.74 5.78
CA LEU A 176 -8.65 -5.35 5.96
C LEU A 176 -8.97 -5.06 7.42
N ASN A 177 -8.49 -5.89 8.36
CA ASN A 177 -8.73 -5.68 9.79
C ASN A 177 -8.05 -4.40 10.28
N TYR A 178 -6.84 -4.10 9.80
CA TYR A 178 -6.19 -2.83 10.07
C TYR A 178 -7.03 -1.63 9.60
N ALA A 179 -7.55 -1.67 8.36
CA ALA A 179 -8.39 -0.60 7.84
C ALA A 179 -9.71 -0.45 8.60
N LEU A 180 -10.36 -1.56 8.97
CA LEU A 180 -11.59 -1.54 9.78
C LEU A 180 -11.32 -0.98 11.17
N GLY A 181 -10.20 -1.33 11.79
CA GLY A 181 -9.77 -0.76 13.07
C GLY A 181 -9.48 0.74 12.99
N LEU A 182 -8.85 1.21 11.89
CA LEU A 182 -8.69 2.65 11.63
C LEU A 182 -10.04 3.37 11.48
N ALA A 183 -11.00 2.75 10.78
CA ALA A 183 -12.33 3.31 10.64
C ALA A 183 -13.06 3.41 11.99
N ASP A 184 -12.95 2.39 12.84
CA ASP A 184 -13.51 2.41 14.19
C ASP A 184 -12.85 3.50 15.06
N ALA A 185 -11.53 3.65 14.95
CA ALA A 185 -10.80 4.71 15.64
C ALA A 185 -11.24 6.11 15.17
N ALA A 186 -11.40 6.30 13.86
CA ALA A 186 -11.87 7.56 13.29
C ALA A 186 -13.30 7.90 13.74
N ILE A 187 -14.22 6.92 13.73
CA ILE A 187 -15.60 7.11 14.21
C ILE A 187 -15.62 7.45 15.72
N LYS A 188 -14.80 6.78 16.53
CA LYS A 188 -14.65 7.10 17.96
C LYS A 188 -14.11 8.52 18.20
N ALA A 189 -13.28 9.02 17.27
CA ALA A 189 -12.79 10.40 17.31
C ALA A 189 -13.79 11.44 16.76
N GLY A 190 -15.00 11.02 16.34
CA GLY A 190 -16.05 11.91 15.86
C GLY A 190 -16.17 12.04 14.34
N VAL A 191 -15.41 11.28 13.57
CA VAL A 191 -15.55 11.25 12.10
C VAL A 191 -16.85 10.60 11.69
N THR A 192 -17.56 11.21 10.74
CA THR A 192 -18.72 10.59 10.07
C THR A 192 -18.28 9.97 8.76
N ILE A 193 -18.58 8.70 8.55
CA ILE A 193 -18.27 7.97 7.30
C ILE A 193 -19.60 7.63 6.62
N TYR A 194 -19.70 7.93 5.33
CA TYR A 194 -20.80 7.51 4.46
C TYR A 194 -20.29 6.52 3.41
N GLU A 195 -20.76 5.28 3.47
CA GLU A 195 -20.55 4.27 2.42
C GLU A 195 -21.58 4.43 1.28
N HIS A 196 -21.30 3.81 0.12
CA HIS A 196 -22.13 3.89 -1.08
C HIS A 196 -22.47 5.34 -1.49
N SER A 197 -21.56 6.26 -1.16
CA SER A 197 -21.70 7.70 -1.35
C SER A 197 -20.68 8.22 -2.35
N ARG A 198 -20.70 7.67 -3.57
CA ARG A 198 -19.80 8.07 -4.66
C ARG A 198 -19.93 9.54 -4.97
N VAL A 199 -18.83 10.28 -4.85
CA VAL A 199 -18.74 11.68 -5.25
C VAL A 199 -18.80 11.77 -6.77
N THR A 200 -19.68 12.59 -7.29
CA THR A 200 -19.89 12.84 -8.72
C THR A 200 -19.25 14.13 -9.20
N SER A 201 -19.17 15.11 -8.31
CA SER A 201 -18.54 16.42 -8.58
C SER A 201 -18.20 17.14 -7.28
N TYR A 202 -17.29 18.10 -7.37
CA TYR A 202 -17.00 19.05 -6.31
C TYR A 202 -16.60 20.41 -6.90
N GLY A 203 -16.77 21.48 -6.13
CA GLY A 203 -16.39 22.85 -6.53
C GLY A 203 -17.17 23.92 -5.81
N GLY A 204 -16.99 25.16 -6.23
CA GLY A 204 -17.67 26.34 -5.65
C GLY A 204 -16.88 27.00 -4.51
N SER A 205 -17.45 28.08 -3.97
CA SER A 205 -16.95 28.77 -2.78
C SER A 205 -18.17 29.23 -1.93
N PRO A 206 -18.50 28.54 -0.83
CA PRO A 206 -17.79 27.39 -0.25
C PRO A 206 -17.77 26.16 -1.15
N LEU A 207 -16.86 25.20 -0.87
CA LEU A 207 -16.79 23.94 -1.61
C LEU A 207 -18.03 23.09 -1.36
N VAL A 208 -18.70 22.68 -2.41
CA VAL A 208 -19.85 21.75 -2.38
C VAL A 208 -19.44 20.46 -3.05
N ILE A 209 -19.52 19.35 -2.31
CA ILE A 209 -19.21 17.99 -2.75
C ILE A 209 -20.51 17.24 -2.93
N SER A 210 -20.81 16.80 -4.17
CA SER A 210 -22.10 16.19 -4.56
C SER A 210 -21.98 14.67 -4.68
N THR A 211 -22.99 13.97 -4.17
CA THR A 211 -23.25 12.54 -4.35
C THR A 211 -24.62 12.34 -5.00
N ALA A 212 -25.00 11.10 -5.27
CA ALA A 212 -26.34 10.79 -5.78
C ALA A 212 -27.45 11.04 -4.74
N THR A 213 -27.14 11.07 -3.45
CA THR A 213 -28.12 11.12 -2.35
C THR A 213 -28.06 12.42 -1.54
N GLY A 214 -27.09 13.28 -1.77
CA GLY A 214 -26.97 14.55 -1.02
C GLY A 214 -25.67 15.27 -1.32
N GLN A 215 -25.37 16.25 -0.47
CA GLN A 215 -24.21 17.13 -0.62
C GLN A 215 -23.53 17.38 0.72
N VAL A 216 -22.21 17.56 0.67
CA VAL A 216 -21.41 18.04 1.80
C VAL A 216 -20.84 19.41 1.44
N THR A 217 -21.04 20.42 2.29
CA THR A 217 -20.33 21.70 2.19
C THR A 217 -19.14 21.66 3.12
N ALA A 218 -17.93 21.96 2.63
CA ALA A 218 -16.71 21.91 3.41
C ALA A 218 -15.77 23.09 3.07
N SER A 219 -14.83 23.38 3.96
CA SER A 219 -13.76 24.36 3.73
C SER A 219 -12.60 23.75 2.94
N GLU A 220 -12.30 22.47 3.21
CA GLU A 220 -11.18 21.73 2.62
C GLU A 220 -11.65 20.40 2.05
N ILE A 221 -11.00 19.94 0.98
CA ILE A 221 -11.20 18.61 0.39
C ILE A 221 -9.88 17.85 0.38
N ILE A 222 -9.92 16.56 0.76
CA ILE A 222 -8.80 15.63 0.61
C ILE A 222 -9.21 14.52 -0.38
N LEU A 223 -8.57 14.47 -1.55
CA LEU A 223 -8.75 13.42 -2.54
C LEU A 223 -7.84 12.22 -2.17
N ALA A 224 -8.43 11.19 -1.56
CA ALA A 224 -7.76 9.96 -1.11
C ALA A 224 -8.15 8.72 -1.95
N CYS A 225 -8.52 8.94 -3.23
CA CYS A 225 -9.06 7.89 -4.12
C CYS A 225 -8.00 6.98 -4.72
N ASN A 226 -6.72 7.38 -4.70
CA ASN A 226 -5.61 6.64 -5.33
C ASN A 226 -5.96 6.17 -6.75
N GLY A 227 -5.84 4.86 -7.05
CA GLY A 227 -6.12 4.29 -8.38
C GLY A 227 -7.57 4.42 -8.87
N TYR A 228 -8.48 4.87 -8.03
CA TYR A 228 -9.92 5.01 -8.31
C TYR A 228 -10.36 6.47 -8.54
N ILE A 229 -9.43 7.42 -8.72
CA ILE A 229 -9.76 8.83 -8.98
C ILE A 229 -10.54 9.03 -10.29
N GLU A 230 -10.33 8.17 -11.28
CA GLU A 230 -11.05 8.12 -12.56
C GLU A 230 -11.23 9.49 -13.21
N LYS A 231 -12.51 9.90 -13.46
CA LYS A 231 -12.87 11.17 -14.09
C LYS A 231 -13.13 12.28 -13.06
N LEU A 232 -13.07 11.98 -11.76
CA LEU A 232 -13.39 12.97 -10.72
C LEU A 232 -12.39 14.14 -10.74
N GLU A 233 -11.08 13.85 -10.96
CA GLU A 233 -10.07 14.89 -11.13
C GLU A 233 -9.08 14.54 -12.27
N PRO A 234 -9.37 15.00 -13.49
CA PRO A 234 -8.53 14.70 -14.65
C PRO A 234 -7.12 15.27 -14.59
N LYS A 235 -6.90 16.35 -13.82
CA LYS A 235 -5.56 16.99 -13.71
C LYS A 235 -4.54 16.05 -13.13
N ILE A 236 -4.91 15.26 -12.11
CA ILE A 236 -4.00 14.34 -11.41
C ILE A 236 -4.08 12.90 -11.91
N ASN A 237 -5.17 12.50 -12.57
CA ASN A 237 -5.34 11.13 -13.07
C ASN A 237 -4.26 10.71 -14.09
N GLY A 238 -3.70 11.65 -14.84
CA GLY A 238 -2.65 11.38 -15.84
C GLY A 238 -1.29 11.03 -15.25
N TYR A 239 -1.06 11.22 -13.94
CA TYR A 239 0.19 10.93 -13.24
C TYR A 239 0.26 9.51 -12.68
N ILE A 240 -0.85 8.79 -12.67
CA ILE A 240 -0.93 7.43 -12.15
C ILE A 240 -1.36 6.44 -13.21
N MET A 241 -0.87 5.20 -13.09
CA MET A 241 -1.30 4.04 -13.84
C MET A 241 -2.04 3.09 -12.88
N PRO A 242 -3.38 2.93 -13.00
CA PRO A 242 -4.08 1.90 -12.27
C PRO A 242 -3.67 0.50 -12.78
N ILE A 243 -3.11 -0.32 -11.91
CA ILE A 243 -2.65 -1.69 -12.23
C ILE A 243 -3.37 -2.67 -11.31
N ASN A 244 -3.83 -3.76 -11.91
CA ASN A 244 -4.46 -4.85 -11.18
C ASN A 244 -3.41 -5.83 -10.66
N ASN A 245 -3.45 -6.10 -9.38
CA ASN A 245 -2.66 -7.11 -8.72
C ASN A 245 -3.58 -8.15 -8.06
N PHE A 246 -3.10 -9.39 -7.92
CA PHE A 246 -3.92 -10.52 -7.52
C PHE A 246 -3.29 -11.26 -6.36
N VAL A 247 -4.16 -11.74 -5.48
CA VAL A 247 -3.79 -12.47 -4.26
C VAL A 247 -4.65 -13.72 -4.15
N LEU A 248 -4.07 -14.80 -3.65
CA LEU A 248 -4.80 -15.99 -3.23
C LEU A 248 -4.60 -16.25 -1.74
N ALA A 249 -5.48 -17.07 -1.15
CA ALA A 249 -5.24 -17.70 0.13
C ALA A 249 -5.59 -19.18 0.02
N THR A 250 -4.72 -20.03 0.56
CA THR A 250 -4.93 -21.47 0.63
C THR A 250 -5.98 -21.83 1.69
N GLU A 251 -6.36 -23.09 1.78
CA GLU A 251 -6.91 -23.65 3.01
C GLU A 251 -5.90 -23.51 4.17
N PRO A 252 -6.32 -23.58 5.45
CA PRO A 252 -5.40 -23.59 6.57
C PRO A 252 -4.40 -24.72 6.44
N LEU A 253 -3.12 -24.40 6.56
CA LEU A 253 -2.04 -25.38 6.60
C LEU A 253 -1.91 -25.94 8.01
N THR A 254 -1.36 -27.15 8.13
CA THR A 254 -0.92 -27.67 9.44
C THR A 254 0.21 -26.79 9.99
N ASP A 255 0.37 -26.75 11.30
CA ASP A 255 1.46 -26.00 11.95
C ASP A 255 2.84 -26.41 11.44
N ASP A 256 3.04 -27.71 11.18
CA ASP A 256 4.31 -28.21 10.66
C ASP A 256 4.56 -27.73 9.24
N MET A 257 3.54 -27.75 8.36
CA MET A 257 3.65 -27.23 7.00
C MET A 257 3.88 -25.71 7.01
N ALA A 258 3.15 -24.99 7.83
CA ALA A 258 3.31 -23.52 7.96
C ALA A 258 4.75 -23.15 8.39
N ARG A 259 5.27 -23.82 9.44
CA ARG A 259 6.66 -23.64 9.89
C ARG A 259 7.69 -24.10 8.87
N SER A 260 7.41 -25.15 8.09
CA SER A 260 8.33 -25.64 7.06
C SER A 260 8.51 -24.66 5.90
N ILE A 261 7.47 -23.89 5.54
CA ILE A 261 7.53 -22.94 4.41
C ILE A 261 7.99 -21.53 4.83
N ILE A 262 7.62 -21.08 6.04
CA ILE A 262 8.02 -19.77 6.60
C ILE A 262 8.45 -19.95 8.07
N PRO A 263 9.68 -20.42 8.31
CA PRO A 263 10.15 -20.79 9.68
C PRO A 263 10.08 -19.64 10.71
N LYS A 264 10.26 -18.40 10.26
CA LYS A 264 10.26 -17.21 11.15
C LYS A 264 8.91 -16.48 11.18
N ASP A 265 7.89 -17.00 10.50
CA ASP A 265 6.56 -16.37 10.35
C ASP A 265 6.63 -14.88 9.95
N THR A 266 7.60 -14.53 9.11
CA THR A 266 7.78 -13.19 8.54
C THR A 266 6.99 -13.04 7.25
N SER A 267 6.78 -11.81 6.79
CA SER A 267 6.37 -11.60 5.40
C SER A 267 7.55 -11.84 4.45
N MET A 268 7.22 -12.20 3.23
CA MET A 268 8.19 -12.58 2.20
C MET A 268 7.97 -11.77 0.93
N SER A 269 9.06 -11.43 0.25
CA SER A 269 9.03 -10.87 -1.10
C SER A 269 10.22 -11.40 -1.90
N ASP A 270 10.10 -11.49 -3.22
CA ASP A 270 11.23 -11.85 -4.07
C ASP A 270 11.72 -10.66 -4.93
N SER A 271 12.92 -10.82 -5.47
CA SER A 271 13.61 -9.80 -6.27
C SER A 271 13.24 -9.82 -7.76
N ARG A 272 12.15 -10.46 -8.16
CA ARG A 272 11.65 -10.42 -9.55
C ARG A 272 11.07 -9.04 -9.86
N PHE A 273 11.15 -8.63 -11.12
CA PHE A 273 10.51 -7.39 -11.56
C PHE A 273 9.00 -7.39 -11.28
N VAL A 274 8.34 -8.50 -11.58
CA VAL A 274 6.97 -8.80 -11.13
C VAL A 274 7.08 -9.56 -9.82
N ILE A 275 7.12 -8.81 -8.73
CA ILE A 275 7.35 -9.33 -7.39
C ILE A 275 6.29 -10.36 -7.00
N ASN A 276 6.74 -11.53 -6.55
CA ASN A 276 5.91 -12.39 -5.72
C ASN A 276 6.11 -11.99 -4.26
N TYR A 277 5.01 -11.97 -3.50
CA TYR A 277 5.04 -11.65 -2.08
C TYR A 277 4.04 -12.52 -1.34
N TRP A 278 4.37 -12.93 -0.13
CA TRP A 278 3.52 -13.83 0.63
C TRP A 278 3.77 -13.74 2.14
N LYS A 279 2.85 -14.31 2.89
CA LYS A 279 2.92 -14.46 4.34
C LYS A 279 1.94 -15.53 4.82
N LEU A 280 2.04 -15.93 6.09
CA LEU A 280 0.98 -16.68 6.76
C LEU A 280 -0.07 -15.72 7.35
N SER A 281 -1.34 -16.11 7.29
CA SER A 281 -2.41 -15.49 8.06
C SER A 281 -2.46 -16.04 9.48
N GLY A 282 -3.22 -15.40 10.39
CA GLY A 282 -3.38 -15.85 11.76
C GLY A 282 -4.00 -17.26 11.91
N ASP A 283 -4.67 -17.76 10.87
CA ASP A 283 -5.21 -19.13 10.77
C ASP A 283 -4.35 -20.04 9.87
N ASN A 284 -3.05 -19.76 9.75
CA ASN A 284 -2.06 -20.55 8.99
C ASN A 284 -2.36 -20.73 7.49
N ARG A 285 -3.09 -19.84 6.83
CA ARG A 285 -3.22 -19.88 5.38
C ARG A 285 -2.01 -19.21 4.73
N LEU A 286 -1.49 -19.79 3.67
CA LEU A 286 -0.56 -19.06 2.83
C LEU A 286 -1.34 -18.02 2.01
N VAL A 287 -1.13 -16.75 2.33
CA VAL A 287 -1.61 -15.60 1.54
C VAL A 287 -0.51 -15.25 0.55
N PHE A 288 -0.74 -15.44 -0.73
CA PHE A 288 0.26 -15.28 -1.78
C PHE A 288 -0.21 -14.31 -2.85
N GLY A 289 0.58 -13.28 -3.11
CA GLY A 289 0.37 -12.32 -4.18
C GLY A 289 1.46 -12.45 -5.24
N GLY A 290 1.07 -12.29 -6.50
CA GLY A 290 2.00 -12.36 -7.61
C GLY A 290 1.29 -12.41 -8.95
N GLY A 291 2.11 -12.30 -10.00
CA GLY A 291 1.63 -12.25 -11.36
C GLY A 291 0.96 -10.93 -11.70
N GLU A 292 1.20 -10.47 -12.89
CA GLU A 292 0.58 -9.27 -13.45
C GLU A 292 -0.28 -9.63 -14.65
N ASN A 293 -1.42 -8.99 -14.72
CA ASN A 293 -2.28 -9.07 -15.88
C ASN A 293 -2.34 -7.71 -16.56
N TYR A 294 -1.79 -7.62 -17.77
CA TYR A 294 -1.79 -6.40 -18.57
C TYR A 294 -3.16 -6.03 -19.15
N ARG A 295 -4.22 -6.79 -18.82
CA ARG A 295 -5.59 -6.47 -19.18
C ARG A 295 -6.23 -5.56 -18.14
N ARG A 296 -7.15 -4.69 -18.57
CA ARG A 296 -7.93 -3.85 -17.67
C ARG A 296 -8.92 -4.62 -16.79
N LYS A 297 -9.24 -5.87 -17.19
CA LYS A 297 -10.18 -6.74 -16.47
C LYS A 297 -9.43 -7.80 -15.67
N PHE A 298 -9.98 -8.20 -14.56
CA PHE A 298 -9.48 -9.30 -13.75
C PHE A 298 -9.57 -10.63 -14.53
N PRO A 299 -8.62 -11.57 -14.33
CA PRO A 299 -8.74 -12.92 -14.82
C PRO A 299 -10.03 -13.58 -14.32
N ARG A 300 -10.64 -14.44 -15.15
CA ARG A 300 -11.81 -15.22 -14.69
C ARG A 300 -11.44 -16.19 -13.58
N ASP A 301 -10.27 -16.79 -13.66
CA ASP A 301 -9.71 -17.68 -12.66
C ASP A 301 -8.46 -17.05 -12.03
N ILE A 302 -8.67 -16.28 -10.95
CA ILE A 302 -7.58 -15.67 -10.17
C ILE A 302 -6.79 -16.75 -9.42
N LYS A 303 -7.47 -17.77 -8.88
CA LYS A 303 -6.84 -18.85 -8.11
C LYS A 303 -5.83 -19.62 -8.95
N GLY A 304 -6.21 -20.07 -10.14
CA GLY A 304 -5.31 -20.74 -11.07
C GLY A 304 -4.22 -19.83 -11.61
N PHE A 305 -4.54 -18.55 -11.85
CA PHE A 305 -3.56 -17.56 -12.32
C PHE A 305 -2.43 -17.33 -11.33
N VAL A 306 -2.73 -17.07 -10.06
CA VAL A 306 -1.72 -16.83 -9.00
C VAL A 306 -1.12 -18.15 -8.51
N GLY A 307 -1.93 -19.23 -8.43
CA GLY A 307 -1.52 -20.53 -7.92
C GLY A 307 -0.33 -21.15 -8.65
N LYS A 308 -0.16 -20.86 -9.95
CA LYS A 308 1.02 -21.33 -10.70
C LYS A 308 2.34 -20.76 -10.15
N TYR A 309 2.37 -19.48 -9.72
CA TYR A 309 3.56 -18.86 -9.15
C TYR A 309 3.83 -19.38 -7.74
N MET A 310 2.78 -19.58 -6.94
CA MET A 310 2.88 -20.18 -5.62
C MET A 310 3.50 -21.59 -5.70
N ARG A 311 3.02 -22.44 -6.62
CA ARG A 311 3.54 -23.82 -6.81
C ARG A 311 4.95 -23.86 -7.36
N GLN A 312 5.39 -22.85 -8.09
CA GLN A 312 6.80 -22.75 -8.51
C GLN A 312 7.74 -22.47 -7.34
N ILE A 313 7.29 -21.71 -6.35
CA ILE A 313 8.07 -21.40 -5.14
C ILE A 313 7.95 -22.53 -4.12
N TYR A 314 6.76 -23.08 -3.96
CA TYR A 314 6.44 -24.14 -3.00
C TYR A 314 5.82 -25.36 -3.72
N PRO A 315 6.64 -26.22 -4.37
CA PRO A 315 6.12 -27.44 -5.02
C PRO A 315 5.41 -28.38 -4.03
N GLN A 316 5.81 -28.36 -2.75
CA GLN A 316 5.18 -29.15 -1.68
C GLN A 316 3.72 -28.75 -1.40
N LEU A 317 3.27 -27.60 -1.91
CA LEU A 317 1.88 -27.15 -1.81
C LEU A 317 1.08 -27.41 -3.12
N ALA A 318 1.56 -28.32 -3.99
CA ALA A 318 0.93 -28.59 -5.28
C ALA A 318 -0.55 -29.00 -5.15
N ASP A 319 -0.84 -29.85 -4.17
CA ASP A 319 -2.19 -30.39 -3.91
C ASP A 319 -2.99 -29.56 -2.89
N THR A 320 -2.38 -28.51 -2.30
CA THR A 320 -3.07 -27.65 -1.35
C THR A 320 -4.20 -26.88 -2.02
N LYS A 321 -5.39 -26.96 -1.44
CA LYS A 321 -6.57 -26.29 -1.97
C LYS A 321 -6.45 -24.77 -1.82
N ILE A 322 -6.80 -24.03 -2.86
CA ILE A 322 -6.89 -22.57 -2.83
C ILE A 322 -8.33 -22.18 -2.54
N ASP A 323 -8.59 -21.72 -1.31
CA ASP A 323 -9.95 -21.35 -0.89
C ASP A 323 -10.38 -20.02 -1.48
N TYR A 324 -9.50 -19.01 -1.49
CA TYR A 324 -9.82 -17.65 -1.90
C TYR A 324 -8.90 -17.14 -3.00
N GLY A 325 -9.44 -16.28 -3.86
CA GLY A 325 -8.68 -15.51 -4.84
C GLY A 325 -9.37 -14.17 -5.08
N TRP A 326 -8.62 -13.07 -5.00
CA TRP A 326 -9.14 -11.72 -5.22
C TRP A 326 -8.13 -10.83 -5.91
N GLY A 327 -8.59 -9.68 -6.41
CA GLY A 327 -7.75 -8.67 -6.99
C GLY A 327 -8.00 -7.30 -6.39
N GLY A 328 -7.02 -6.42 -6.50
CA GLY A 328 -7.09 -5.01 -6.14
C GLY A 328 -6.43 -4.14 -7.20
N THR A 329 -6.88 -2.90 -7.32
CA THR A 329 -6.26 -1.93 -8.23
C THR A 329 -5.40 -0.98 -7.41
N LEU A 330 -4.11 -0.99 -7.68
CA LEU A 330 -3.15 -0.03 -7.12
C LEU A 330 -2.82 1.06 -8.15
N ALA A 331 -2.22 2.15 -7.71
CA ALA A 331 -1.75 3.22 -8.60
C ALA A 331 -0.23 3.27 -8.61
N ILE A 332 0.37 3.20 -9.78
CA ILE A 332 1.81 3.33 -10.00
C ILE A 332 2.09 4.67 -10.67
N THR A 333 3.09 5.40 -10.20
CA THR A 333 3.70 6.56 -10.86
C THR A 333 4.87 6.14 -11.73
N MET A 334 5.33 6.98 -12.64
CA MET A 334 6.42 6.62 -13.55
C MET A 334 7.75 6.35 -12.82
N ASN A 335 8.06 7.13 -11.81
CA ASN A 335 9.28 7.00 -10.98
C ASN A 335 9.05 6.23 -9.68
N ARG A 336 7.85 5.65 -9.50
CA ARG A 336 7.42 4.92 -8.30
C ARG A 336 7.39 5.73 -7.00
N GLN A 337 7.64 7.06 -7.06
CA GLN A 337 7.47 7.95 -5.92
C GLN A 337 5.99 8.30 -5.71
N PRO A 338 5.54 8.56 -4.46
CA PRO A 338 4.21 9.06 -4.19
C PRO A 338 3.94 10.39 -4.91
N HIS A 339 2.70 10.65 -5.24
CA HIS A 339 2.28 11.88 -5.89
C HIS A 339 1.30 12.63 -5.01
N PHE A 340 1.81 13.65 -4.32
CA PHE A 340 1.07 14.52 -3.41
C PHE A 340 1.04 15.94 -3.95
N GLY A 341 0.06 16.73 -3.53
CA GLY A 341 -0.03 18.13 -3.90
C GLY A 341 -1.41 18.73 -3.69
N ARG A 342 -1.63 19.84 -4.37
CA ARG A 342 -2.91 20.58 -4.34
C ARG A 342 -3.42 20.75 -5.76
N VAL A 343 -4.73 20.58 -5.95
CA VAL A 343 -5.42 20.96 -7.20
C VAL A 343 -5.76 22.44 -7.18
N GLN A 344 -6.13 22.94 -5.99
CA GLN A 344 -6.36 24.32 -5.60
C GLN A 344 -5.90 24.49 -4.15
N ASP A 345 -5.86 25.69 -3.61
CA ASP A 345 -5.32 26.00 -2.28
C ASP A 345 -5.94 25.13 -1.17
N ASN A 346 -7.23 24.81 -1.28
CA ASN A 346 -8.01 24.04 -0.33
C ASN A 346 -8.47 22.66 -0.83
N ILE A 347 -7.84 22.15 -1.91
CA ILE A 347 -8.13 20.83 -2.48
C ILE A 347 -6.84 20.03 -2.62
N TRP A 348 -6.63 19.12 -1.68
CA TRP A 348 -5.43 18.30 -1.55
C TRP A 348 -5.60 16.94 -2.23
N TYR A 349 -4.51 16.36 -2.68
CA TYR A 349 -4.52 14.99 -3.18
C TYR A 349 -3.30 14.20 -2.73
N LEU A 350 -3.51 12.91 -2.47
CA LEU A 350 -2.47 11.96 -2.09
C LEU A 350 -2.74 10.64 -2.80
N GLN A 351 -1.82 10.24 -3.70
CA GLN A 351 -1.98 9.06 -4.55
C GLN A 351 -0.62 8.50 -5.00
N GLY A 352 -0.63 7.35 -5.72
CA GLY A 352 0.54 6.86 -6.44
C GLY A 352 1.56 6.13 -5.57
N TYR A 353 1.13 5.35 -4.58
CA TYR A 353 2.01 4.65 -3.64
C TYR A 353 2.80 3.48 -4.25
N SER A 354 2.57 3.13 -5.50
CA SER A 354 3.37 2.21 -6.32
C SER A 354 3.68 0.85 -5.68
N GLY A 355 2.74 0.31 -4.89
CA GLY A 355 2.88 -0.98 -4.20
C GLY A 355 3.43 -0.90 -2.77
N HIS A 356 3.88 0.26 -2.29
CA HIS A 356 4.38 0.48 -0.92
C HIS A 356 3.35 1.22 -0.04
N GLY A 357 2.06 0.94 -0.23
CA GLY A 357 0.98 1.79 0.26
C GLY A 357 0.56 1.57 1.71
N VAL A 358 0.88 0.46 2.39
CA VAL A 358 0.39 0.27 3.77
C VAL A 358 1.02 1.29 4.72
N PRO A 359 2.35 1.42 4.82
CA PRO A 359 2.96 2.45 5.65
C PRO A 359 2.77 3.84 5.04
N THR A 360 3.12 4.02 3.75
CA THR A 360 3.16 5.36 3.13
C THR A 360 1.79 6.02 3.05
N ALA A 361 0.71 5.28 2.75
CA ALA A 361 -0.64 5.86 2.69
C ALA A 361 -1.20 6.19 4.08
N THR A 362 -0.85 5.40 5.10
CA THR A 362 -1.19 5.68 6.49
C THR A 362 -0.46 6.95 6.95
N PHE A 363 0.85 7.03 6.69
CA PHE A 363 1.67 8.19 7.03
C PHE A 363 1.26 9.45 6.25
N ALA A 364 0.88 9.33 4.98
CA ALA A 364 0.35 10.44 4.18
C ALA A 364 -0.86 11.09 4.85
N GLY A 365 -1.71 10.31 5.53
CA GLY A 365 -2.83 10.83 6.31
C GLY A 365 -2.38 11.68 7.51
N LYS A 366 -1.28 11.33 8.17
CA LYS A 366 -0.67 12.14 9.23
C LYS A 366 -0.07 13.42 8.65
N LEU A 367 0.70 13.32 7.56
CA LEU A 367 1.32 14.47 6.90
C LEU A 367 0.31 15.53 6.45
N ILE A 368 -0.79 15.11 5.83
CA ILE A 368 -1.80 16.06 5.37
C ILE A 368 -2.52 16.72 6.56
N ALA A 369 -2.72 16.01 7.66
CA ALA A 369 -3.27 16.59 8.87
C ALA A 369 -2.31 17.63 9.47
N GLU A 370 -1.01 17.39 9.47
CA GLU A 370 0.00 18.36 9.87
C GLU A 370 0.00 19.61 8.96
N ALA A 371 -0.09 19.39 7.64
CA ALA A 371 -0.09 20.45 6.65
C ALA A 371 -1.32 21.38 6.77
N ILE A 372 -2.51 20.82 6.94
CA ILE A 372 -3.75 21.58 7.18
C ILE A 372 -3.69 22.35 8.51
N CYS A 373 -2.99 21.83 9.51
CA CYS A 373 -2.71 22.52 10.78
C CYS A 373 -1.55 23.55 10.70
N GLY A 374 -1.04 23.86 9.50
CA GLY A 374 -0.03 24.90 9.28
C GLY A 374 1.42 24.41 9.29
N LYS A 375 1.69 23.11 9.36
CA LYS A 375 3.04 22.51 9.31
C LYS A 375 3.28 21.88 7.94
N LEU A 376 3.73 22.68 6.98
CA LEU A 376 3.82 22.31 5.56
C LEU A 376 5.14 21.62 5.20
N GLU A 377 6.21 21.79 5.97
CA GLU A 377 7.59 21.48 5.58
C GLU A 377 7.75 20.03 5.09
N ARG A 378 7.19 19.08 5.83
CA ARG A 378 7.31 17.65 5.48
C ARG A 378 6.40 17.26 4.32
N PHE A 379 5.22 17.87 4.24
CA PHE A 379 4.33 17.69 3.09
C PHE A 379 4.98 18.24 1.82
N ASP A 380 5.64 19.39 1.91
CA ASP A 380 6.32 20.03 0.78
C ASP A 380 7.50 19.17 0.29
N VAL A 381 8.26 18.52 1.17
CA VAL A 381 9.29 17.55 0.75
C VAL A 381 8.67 16.45 -0.13
N MET A 382 7.57 15.84 0.30
CA MET A 382 6.90 14.78 -0.45
C MET A 382 6.22 15.29 -1.73
N SER A 383 5.65 16.50 -1.72
CA SER A 383 4.98 17.08 -2.89
C SER A 383 5.96 17.55 -3.97
N ASN A 384 7.20 17.82 -3.60
CA ASN A 384 8.28 18.23 -4.51
C ASN A 384 9.02 17.02 -5.13
N LEU A 385 8.67 15.77 -4.78
CA LEU A 385 9.20 14.62 -5.50
C LEU A 385 8.73 14.66 -6.96
N SER A 386 9.69 14.60 -7.87
CA SER A 386 9.47 14.85 -9.31
C SER A 386 8.67 13.71 -9.96
N THR A 387 7.35 13.77 -9.86
CA THR A 387 6.47 12.83 -10.54
C THR A 387 6.08 13.36 -11.92
N ARG A 388 6.32 12.55 -12.96
CA ARG A 388 5.99 12.91 -14.35
C ARG A 388 4.66 12.33 -14.78
N ARG A 389 3.92 13.12 -15.58
CA ARG A 389 2.70 12.62 -16.24
C ARG A 389 3.05 11.53 -17.24
N PHE A 390 2.24 10.48 -17.31
CA PHE A 390 2.41 9.43 -18.33
C PHE A 390 2.30 10.04 -19.74
N PRO A 391 3.19 9.66 -20.68
CA PRO A 391 3.13 10.09 -22.06
C PRO A 391 1.75 9.82 -22.67
N GLY A 392 1.13 10.83 -23.28
CA GLY A 392 -0.25 10.75 -23.77
C GLY A 392 -1.33 10.65 -22.67
N GLY A 393 -0.96 10.88 -21.41
CA GLY A 393 -1.87 10.90 -20.26
C GLY A 393 -2.69 9.62 -20.12
N THR A 394 -3.97 9.75 -19.82
CA THR A 394 -4.87 8.59 -19.62
C THR A 394 -5.15 7.80 -20.89
N LEU A 395 -4.89 8.37 -22.08
CA LEU A 395 -5.19 7.74 -23.37
C LEU A 395 -4.13 6.71 -23.77
N LEU A 396 -2.83 7.08 -23.68
CA LEU A 396 -1.72 6.25 -24.15
C LEU A 396 -0.95 5.53 -23.04
N ARG A 397 -1.19 5.83 -21.76
CA ARG A 397 -0.48 5.18 -20.65
C ARG A 397 -0.59 3.65 -20.68
N TRP A 398 -1.74 3.09 -21.10
CA TRP A 398 -1.95 1.65 -21.14
C TRP A 398 -1.12 0.95 -22.23
N PRO A 399 -1.15 1.36 -23.52
CA PRO A 399 -0.27 0.80 -24.54
C PRO A 399 1.22 0.91 -24.17
N GLY A 400 1.64 2.06 -23.65
CA GLY A 400 3.01 2.30 -23.21
C GLY A 400 3.45 1.32 -22.10
N MET A 401 2.58 1.08 -21.11
CA MET A 401 2.83 0.10 -20.05
C MET A 401 2.99 -1.31 -20.63
N VAL A 402 2.08 -1.76 -21.49
CA VAL A 402 2.13 -3.12 -22.09
C VAL A 402 3.47 -3.31 -22.81
N SER A 403 3.92 -2.32 -23.58
CA SER A 403 5.21 -2.37 -24.28
C SER A 403 6.41 -2.45 -23.31
N ALA A 404 6.39 -1.64 -22.24
CA ALA A 404 7.44 -1.66 -21.22
C ALA A 404 7.49 -3.01 -20.48
N MET A 405 6.33 -3.55 -20.11
CA MET A 405 6.24 -4.82 -19.38
C MET A 405 6.70 -6.01 -20.24
N LEU A 406 6.38 -6.02 -21.54
CA LEU A 406 6.91 -7.02 -22.47
C LEU A 406 8.44 -6.98 -22.55
N TYR A 407 9.02 -5.77 -22.60
CA TYR A 407 10.47 -5.58 -22.57
C TYR A 407 11.10 -6.14 -21.29
N TYR A 408 10.58 -5.76 -20.12
CA TYR A 408 11.11 -6.22 -18.82
C TYR A 408 10.88 -7.71 -18.58
N SER A 409 9.76 -8.27 -19.04
CA SER A 409 9.49 -9.72 -18.98
C SER A 409 10.49 -10.53 -19.81
N LEU A 410 10.94 -9.99 -20.94
CA LEU A 410 12.02 -10.60 -21.72
C LEU A 410 13.37 -10.50 -20.98
N ARG A 411 13.70 -9.35 -20.39
CA ARG A 411 14.94 -9.13 -19.62
C ARG A 411 15.06 -10.01 -18.37
N ASP A 412 13.94 -10.35 -17.73
CA ASP A 412 13.94 -11.24 -16.55
C ASP A 412 14.26 -12.71 -16.91
N ARG A 413 14.16 -13.09 -18.19
CA ARG A 413 14.50 -14.44 -18.66
C ARG A 413 15.99 -14.66 -18.87
N PHE A 414 16.73 -13.58 -19.06
CA PHE A 414 18.18 -13.56 -19.25
C PHE A 414 18.89 -12.93 -18.05
#